data_9abf38b161af7360b13f789f311a2645
#
_entry.id   9abf38b161af7360b13f789f311a2645
#
_cell.length_a   1.000
_cell.length_b   1.000
_cell.length_c   1.000
_cell.angle_alpha   90.00
_cell.angle_beta   90.00
_cell.angle_gamma   90.00
#
_symmetry.space_group_name_H-M   'P 1'
#
loop_
_entity.id
_entity.type
_entity.pdbx_description
1 polymer ?
#
loop_
_entity_poly.entity_id
_entity_poly.type
_entity_poly.pdbx_seq_one_letter_code
_entity_poly.pdbx_strand_id
1 'polypeptide(L)'
;GKVTTDSYKAWRQKLAEGEAAKRAGAGANKYAEDGDIHPVRLLEEIRNFAKRDAILCVDGQEILNFGRQTLPTFAPGHRLNSGPFGTMGVGLPFGVGAKVAKPDKQVIVVHGDGSFGLNAMELDTAVRHKIPILVVVSLNGGWTADPKREKPGRDLGYTRFDRMCEALGGYGEYVDRPEGIRPALERAQAKVDEGMVALVNVRTDFRARFSGAAFSDYTT
;
A
#
# COMPACT_ATOMS: atom_id res chain seq x y z
N GLY A 1 -24.50 33.41 -2.14
CA GLY A 1 -23.24 34.14 -2.12
C GLY A 1 -22.13 33.34 -2.81
N LYS A 2 -21.20 34.01 -3.46
CA LYS A 2 -20.06 33.32 -4.08
C LYS A 2 -19.11 32.83 -2.98
N VAL A 3 -18.80 31.54 -2.97
CA VAL A 3 -17.78 30.97 -2.11
C VAL A 3 -16.41 31.43 -2.63
N THR A 4 -15.61 32.07 -1.77
CA THR A 4 -14.25 32.52 -2.09
C THR A 4 -13.23 31.65 -1.38
N THR A 5 -11.98 31.71 -1.79
CA THR A 5 -10.86 30.98 -1.11
C THR A 5 -10.72 31.36 0.36
N ASP A 6 -11.17 32.55 0.77
CA ASP A 6 -11.10 33.03 2.15
C ASP A 6 -12.26 32.51 3.02
N SER A 7 -13.38 32.09 2.41
CA SER A 7 -14.58 31.65 3.13
C SER A 7 -14.29 30.48 4.11
N TYR A 8 -13.26 29.67 3.85
CA TYR A 8 -12.89 28.52 4.66
C TYR A 8 -11.47 28.60 5.24
N LYS A 9 -10.86 29.77 5.27
CA LYS A 9 -9.48 29.93 5.72
C LYS A 9 -9.24 29.38 7.13
N ALA A 10 -10.08 29.78 8.09
CA ALA A 10 -9.96 29.31 9.48
C ALA A 10 -10.17 27.78 9.61
N TRP A 11 -11.11 27.23 8.86
CA TRP A 11 -11.37 25.79 8.87
C TRP A 11 -10.21 25.00 8.25
N ARG A 12 -9.66 25.46 7.13
CA ARG A 12 -8.47 24.85 6.50
C ARG A 12 -7.26 24.89 7.42
N GLN A 13 -7.06 26.01 8.14
CA GLN A 13 -5.99 26.14 9.13
C GLN A 13 -6.16 25.10 10.25
N LYS A 14 -7.35 24.99 10.83
CA LYS A 14 -7.66 23.98 11.85
C LYS A 14 -7.40 22.55 11.38
N LEU A 15 -7.77 22.22 10.14
CA LEU A 15 -7.48 20.92 9.56
C LEU A 15 -5.97 20.68 9.38
N ALA A 16 -5.23 21.68 8.91
CA ALA A 16 -3.77 21.58 8.73
C ALA A 16 -3.05 21.40 10.08
N GLU A 17 -3.45 22.13 11.11
CA GLU A 17 -2.91 21.99 12.47
C GLU A 17 -3.22 20.59 13.06
N GLY A 18 -4.45 20.11 12.89
CA GLY A 18 -4.84 18.76 13.33
C GLY A 18 -4.05 17.66 12.61
N GLU A 19 -3.83 17.80 11.32
CA GLU A 19 -3.03 16.86 10.54
C GLU A 19 -1.55 16.90 10.94
N ALA A 20 -0.98 18.08 11.17
CA ALA A 20 0.38 18.24 11.64
C ALA A 20 0.58 17.59 13.03
N ALA A 21 -0.36 17.79 13.96
CA ALA A 21 -0.33 17.17 15.28
C ALA A 21 -0.40 15.64 15.20
N LYS A 22 -1.26 15.07 14.35
CA LYS A 22 -1.31 13.63 14.12
C LYS A 22 0.00 13.06 13.60
N ARG A 23 0.63 13.75 12.65
CA ARG A 23 1.92 13.34 12.08
C ARG A 23 3.04 13.40 13.12
N ALA A 24 3.08 14.43 13.95
CA ALA A 24 4.06 14.57 15.03
C ALA A 24 3.91 13.48 16.10
N GLY A 25 2.66 13.16 16.52
CA GLY A 25 2.37 12.14 17.53
C GLY A 25 2.64 10.70 17.10
N ALA A 26 2.69 10.46 15.79
CA ALA A 26 2.89 9.12 15.24
C ALA A 26 4.39 8.72 15.15
N GLY A 27 5.33 9.53 15.67
CA GLY A 27 6.73 9.54 15.25
C GLY A 27 7.69 8.52 15.84
N ALA A 28 7.56 8.17 17.13
CA ALA A 28 8.67 7.53 17.85
C ALA A 28 8.94 6.07 17.48
N ASN A 29 7.94 5.26 17.17
CA ASN A 29 8.10 3.83 16.87
C ASN A 29 8.14 3.47 15.38
N LYS A 30 7.98 4.46 14.50
CA LYS A 30 7.93 4.25 13.05
C LYS A 30 9.29 3.97 12.41
N TYR A 31 10.36 4.33 13.10
CA TYR A 31 11.72 4.38 12.57
C TYR A 31 12.73 3.55 13.38
N ALA A 32 12.26 2.59 14.18
CA ALA A 32 13.17 1.70 14.88
C ALA A 32 14.03 0.97 13.84
N GLU A 33 15.34 1.23 13.89
CA GLU A 33 16.32 0.63 12.97
C GLU A 33 16.50 -0.87 13.26
N ASP A 34 16.17 -1.31 14.48
CA ASP A 34 16.44 -2.65 15.01
C ASP A 34 15.17 -3.50 15.16
N GLY A 35 14.34 -3.64 14.14
CA GLY A 35 13.13 -4.47 14.24
C GLY A 35 12.41 -4.67 12.92
N ASP A 36 11.32 -5.43 12.98
CA ASP A 36 10.42 -5.61 11.83
C ASP A 36 9.92 -4.24 11.35
N ILE A 37 9.81 -4.06 10.04
CA ILE A 37 9.42 -2.80 9.42
C ILE A 37 7.98 -2.43 9.81
N HIS A 38 7.79 -1.31 10.47
CA HIS A 38 6.43 -0.83 10.74
C HIS A 38 5.72 -0.45 9.42
N PRO A 39 4.45 -0.86 9.19
CA PRO A 39 3.73 -0.57 7.94
C PRO A 39 3.69 0.91 7.55
N VAL A 40 3.65 1.81 8.53
CA VAL A 40 3.70 3.26 8.27
C VAL A 40 5.04 3.68 7.67
N ARG A 41 6.17 3.07 8.08
CA ARG A 41 7.48 3.36 7.47
C ARG A 41 7.48 2.98 5.99
N LEU A 42 6.96 1.80 5.65
CA LEU A 42 6.79 1.39 4.26
C LEU A 42 5.94 2.39 3.48
N LEU A 43 4.80 2.78 4.02
CA LEU A 43 3.88 3.71 3.35
C LEU A 43 4.45 5.12 3.22
N GLU A 44 5.26 5.59 4.16
CA GLU A 44 5.97 6.87 4.04
C GLU A 44 7.03 6.84 2.94
N GLU A 45 7.75 5.73 2.79
CA GLU A 45 8.66 5.55 1.65
C GLU A 45 7.91 5.57 0.32
N ILE A 46 6.77 4.85 0.22
CA ILE A 46 5.91 4.89 -0.97
C ILE A 46 5.40 6.31 -1.23
N ARG A 47 4.90 7.01 -0.20
CA ARG A 47 4.43 8.40 -0.33
C ARG A 47 5.50 9.34 -0.88
N ASN A 48 6.71 9.22 -0.36
CA ASN A 48 7.82 10.08 -0.74
C ASN A 48 8.44 9.69 -2.10
N PHE A 49 8.15 8.48 -2.56
CA PHE A 49 8.59 7.93 -3.84
C PHE A 49 7.58 8.18 -4.97
N ALA A 50 6.29 8.08 -4.68
CA ALA A 50 5.23 8.18 -5.68
C ALA A 50 5.21 9.56 -6.36
N LYS A 51 5.05 9.56 -7.68
CA LYS A 51 4.79 10.79 -8.42
C LYS A 51 3.50 11.43 -7.93
N ARG A 52 3.41 12.76 -7.99
CA ARG A 52 2.22 13.48 -7.53
C ARG A 52 0.93 13.07 -8.24
N ASP A 53 1.04 12.61 -9.47
CA ASP A 53 -0.06 12.15 -10.32
C ASP A 53 -0.11 10.62 -10.45
N ALA A 54 0.56 9.89 -9.57
CA ALA A 54 0.48 8.44 -9.50
C ALA A 54 -0.92 7.96 -9.15
N ILE A 55 -1.29 6.80 -9.66
CA ILE A 55 -2.50 6.08 -9.26
C ILE A 55 -2.13 5.03 -8.22
N LEU A 56 -2.73 5.12 -7.05
CA LEU A 56 -2.48 4.23 -5.91
C LEU A 56 -3.67 3.28 -5.73
N CYS A 57 -3.44 1.98 -5.90
CA CYS A 57 -4.40 0.93 -5.60
C CYS A 57 -4.01 0.30 -4.27
N VAL A 58 -4.82 0.47 -3.22
CA VAL A 58 -4.47 0.01 -1.86
C VAL A 58 -5.50 -0.99 -1.38
N ASP A 59 -5.05 -2.20 -1.02
CA ASP A 59 -5.91 -3.31 -0.65
C ASP A 59 -5.37 -4.10 0.56
N GLY A 60 -6.26 -4.62 1.36
CA GLY A 60 -6.00 -5.30 2.61
C GLY A 60 -6.80 -4.69 3.75
N GLN A 61 -6.48 -5.05 4.97
CA GLN A 61 -7.12 -4.48 6.16
C GLN A 61 -6.20 -3.47 6.85
N GLU A 62 -5.16 -3.93 7.55
CA GLU A 62 -4.25 -3.03 8.28
C GLU A 62 -3.49 -2.08 7.36
N ILE A 63 -2.91 -2.62 6.28
CA ILE A 63 -2.16 -1.78 5.33
C ILE A 63 -3.05 -0.73 4.65
N LEU A 64 -4.33 -1.06 4.38
CA LEU A 64 -5.30 -0.11 3.86
C LEU A 64 -5.59 1.00 4.87
N ASN A 65 -5.79 0.66 6.14
CA ASN A 65 -6.08 1.62 7.21
C ASN A 65 -4.89 2.56 7.47
N PHE A 66 -3.67 2.01 7.55
CA PHE A 66 -2.46 2.83 7.60
C PHE A 66 -2.29 3.70 6.34
N GLY A 67 -2.63 3.14 5.17
CA GLY A 67 -2.58 3.86 3.89
C GLY A 67 -3.56 5.04 3.82
N ARG A 68 -4.74 4.94 4.42
CA ARG A 68 -5.70 6.05 4.51
C ARG A 68 -5.13 7.27 5.24
N GLN A 69 -4.23 7.04 6.22
CA GLN A 69 -3.59 8.12 6.98
C GLN A 69 -2.31 8.64 6.33
N THR A 70 -1.59 7.79 5.59
CA THR A 70 -0.23 8.09 5.16
C THR A 70 -0.15 8.52 3.70
N LEU A 71 -0.97 7.91 2.83
CA LEU A 71 -0.91 8.14 1.39
C LEU A 71 -1.90 9.24 0.97
N PRO A 72 -1.45 10.41 0.51
CA PRO A 72 -2.33 11.45 0.02
C PRO A 72 -2.86 11.13 -1.38
N THR A 73 -4.00 11.73 -1.72
CA THR A 73 -4.58 11.71 -3.07
C THR A 73 -4.62 13.13 -3.61
N PHE A 74 -4.08 13.35 -4.79
CA PHE A 74 -3.95 14.68 -5.38
C PHE A 74 -4.89 14.93 -6.55
N ALA A 75 -5.51 13.88 -7.09
CA ALA A 75 -6.47 13.99 -8.18
C ALA A 75 -7.63 13.00 -8.00
N PRO A 76 -8.85 13.33 -8.45
CA PRO A 76 -9.98 12.41 -8.46
C PRO A 76 -9.64 11.14 -9.23
N GLY A 77 -10.07 9.97 -8.71
CA GLY A 77 -9.82 8.67 -9.35
C GLY A 77 -8.38 8.14 -9.22
N HIS A 78 -7.45 8.87 -8.58
CA HIS A 78 -6.07 8.44 -8.40
C HIS A 78 -5.84 7.62 -7.11
N ARG A 79 -6.90 7.28 -6.40
CA ARG A 79 -6.87 6.29 -5.31
C ARG A 79 -7.99 5.30 -5.47
N LEU A 80 -7.64 4.02 -5.59
CA LEU A 80 -8.56 2.93 -5.79
C LEU A 80 -8.50 1.96 -4.62
N ASN A 81 -9.64 1.53 -4.15
CA ASN A 81 -9.83 0.46 -3.16
C ASN A 81 -11.26 -0.08 -3.26
N SER A 82 -11.60 -1.10 -2.48
CA SER A 82 -12.93 -1.71 -2.47
C SER A 82 -14.06 -0.81 -1.93
N GLY A 83 -13.75 0.38 -1.43
CA GLY A 83 -14.76 1.28 -0.84
C GLY A 83 -15.50 0.65 0.34
N PRO A 84 -16.81 0.93 0.48
CA PRO A 84 -17.60 0.45 1.61
C PRO A 84 -17.85 -1.07 1.59
N PHE A 85 -17.70 -1.74 0.46
CA PHE A 85 -17.88 -3.19 0.38
C PHE A 85 -16.78 -3.99 1.09
N GLY A 86 -15.59 -3.41 1.30
CA GLY A 86 -14.50 -4.03 2.03
C GLY A 86 -13.94 -5.31 1.40
N THR A 87 -14.24 -5.58 0.13
CA THR A 87 -13.76 -6.76 -0.59
C THR A 87 -12.24 -6.73 -0.70
N MET A 88 -11.58 -7.79 -0.30
CA MET A 88 -10.13 -7.98 -0.47
C MET A 88 -9.82 -8.71 -1.77
N GLY A 89 -8.58 -8.55 -2.27
CA GLY A 89 -8.12 -9.15 -3.52
C GLY A 89 -8.31 -8.25 -4.75
N VAL A 90 -8.92 -7.07 -4.60
CA VAL A 90 -9.24 -6.17 -5.73
C VAL A 90 -8.07 -5.28 -6.15
N GLY A 91 -7.07 -5.11 -5.30
CA GLY A 91 -5.99 -4.12 -5.51
C GLY A 91 -5.20 -4.38 -6.79
N LEU A 92 -4.74 -5.61 -7.00
CA LEU A 92 -3.99 -5.97 -8.20
C LEU A 92 -4.83 -5.89 -9.48
N PRO A 93 -6.06 -6.46 -9.56
CA PRO A 93 -6.96 -6.22 -10.69
C PRO A 93 -7.22 -4.75 -10.98
N PHE A 94 -7.41 -3.92 -9.95
CA PHE A 94 -7.57 -2.48 -10.12
C PHE A 94 -6.30 -1.81 -10.67
N GLY A 95 -5.12 -2.25 -10.23
CA GLY A 95 -3.84 -1.78 -10.76
C GLY A 95 -3.67 -2.07 -12.24
N VAL A 96 -4.00 -3.29 -12.65
CA VAL A 96 -4.01 -3.71 -14.07
C VAL A 96 -4.97 -2.83 -14.87
N GLY A 97 -6.22 -2.69 -14.41
CA GLY A 97 -7.22 -1.85 -15.07
C GLY A 97 -6.82 -0.38 -15.13
N ALA A 98 -6.25 0.17 -14.04
CA ALA A 98 -5.77 1.55 -13.98
C ALA A 98 -4.64 1.81 -14.99
N LYS A 99 -3.69 0.87 -15.12
CA LYS A 99 -2.59 1.00 -16.09
C LYS A 99 -3.06 0.90 -17.53
N VAL A 100 -4.02 0.04 -17.82
CA VAL A 100 -4.66 -0.03 -19.15
C VAL A 100 -5.38 1.28 -19.48
N ALA A 101 -6.13 1.83 -18.52
CA ALA A 101 -6.89 3.07 -18.69
C ALA A 101 -5.99 4.32 -18.76
N LYS A 102 -4.82 4.29 -18.10
CA LYS A 102 -3.87 5.42 -18.00
C LYS A 102 -2.44 4.93 -18.17
N PRO A 103 -2.03 4.55 -19.39
CA PRO A 103 -0.73 3.91 -19.66
C PRO A 103 0.47 4.80 -19.36
N ASP A 104 0.31 6.11 -19.39
CA ASP A 104 1.33 7.13 -19.10
C ASP A 104 1.54 7.37 -17.62
N LYS A 105 0.65 6.88 -16.75
CA LYS A 105 0.75 7.11 -15.31
C LYS A 105 1.58 6.06 -14.58
N GLN A 106 2.25 6.50 -13.53
CA GLN A 106 2.78 5.58 -12.54
C GLN A 106 1.60 4.92 -11.80
N VAL A 107 1.56 3.60 -11.80
CA VAL A 107 0.56 2.82 -11.04
C VAL A 107 1.29 2.01 -9.98
N ILE A 108 0.95 2.25 -8.73
CA ILE A 108 1.49 1.54 -7.56
C ILE A 108 0.35 0.80 -6.87
N VAL A 109 0.49 -0.51 -6.78
CA VAL A 109 -0.45 -1.37 -6.06
C VAL A 109 0.17 -1.73 -4.71
N VAL A 110 -0.54 -1.46 -3.62
CA VAL A 110 -0.10 -1.78 -2.25
C VAL A 110 -1.06 -2.79 -1.65
N HIS A 111 -0.54 -3.95 -1.30
CA HIS A 111 -1.31 -5.05 -0.73
C HIS A 111 -0.83 -5.46 0.66
N GLY A 112 -1.74 -5.98 1.50
CA GLY A 112 -1.37 -6.97 2.51
C GLY A 112 -1.19 -8.35 1.86
N ASP A 113 -0.41 -9.22 2.49
CA ASP A 113 -0.14 -10.57 1.98
C ASP A 113 -1.40 -11.43 1.82
N GLY A 114 -2.34 -11.36 2.77
CA GLY A 114 -3.61 -12.08 2.68
C GLY A 114 -4.47 -11.58 1.51
N SER A 115 -4.60 -10.27 1.32
CA SER A 115 -5.36 -9.73 0.19
C SER A 115 -4.69 -9.99 -1.15
N PHE A 116 -3.36 -9.94 -1.20
CA PHE A 116 -2.59 -10.26 -2.40
C PHE A 116 -2.82 -11.72 -2.84
N GLY A 117 -2.76 -12.66 -1.88
CA GLY A 117 -2.92 -14.08 -2.17
C GLY A 117 -4.27 -14.46 -2.79
N LEU A 118 -5.30 -13.64 -2.62
CA LEU A 118 -6.63 -13.90 -3.20
C LEU A 118 -6.66 -13.82 -4.73
N ASN A 119 -5.89 -12.92 -5.33
CA ASN A 119 -5.83 -12.70 -6.78
C ASN A 119 -4.40 -12.53 -7.30
N ALA A 120 -3.43 -13.19 -6.66
CA ALA A 120 -2.00 -13.07 -7.02
C ALA A 120 -1.70 -13.48 -8.47
N MET A 121 -2.50 -14.35 -9.07
CA MET A 121 -2.35 -14.77 -10.48
C MET A 121 -2.64 -13.66 -11.49
N GLU A 122 -3.19 -12.52 -11.08
CA GLU A 122 -3.26 -11.35 -11.95
C GLU A 122 -1.88 -10.74 -12.27
N LEU A 123 -0.82 -11.18 -11.56
CA LEU A 123 0.56 -10.92 -12.01
C LEU A 123 0.82 -11.55 -13.38
N ASP A 124 0.39 -12.80 -13.59
CA ASP A 124 0.49 -13.47 -14.87
C ASP A 124 -0.28 -12.73 -15.97
N THR A 125 -1.48 -12.25 -15.64
CA THR A 125 -2.25 -11.39 -16.55
C THR A 125 -1.45 -10.14 -16.96
N ALA A 126 -0.89 -9.43 -15.97
CA ALA A 126 -0.11 -8.23 -16.22
C ALA A 126 1.15 -8.51 -17.05
N VAL A 127 1.86 -9.60 -16.77
CA VAL A 127 3.08 -10.00 -17.52
C VAL A 127 2.73 -10.38 -18.96
N ARG A 128 1.76 -11.27 -19.17
CA ARG A 128 1.36 -11.74 -20.51
C ARG A 128 0.86 -10.61 -21.40
N HIS A 129 0.17 -9.64 -20.82
CA HIS A 129 -0.37 -8.49 -21.55
C HIS A 129 0.56 -7.27 -21.55
N LYS A 130 1.78 -7.39 -21.01
CA LYS A 130 2.78 -6.31 -20.95
C LYS A 130 2.21 -5.02 -20.33
N ILE A 131 1.58 -5.16 -19.16
CA ILE A 131 1.00 -4.08 -18.40
C ILE A 131 1.95 -3.76 -17.23
N PRO A 132 2.91 -2.84 -17.40
CA PRO A 132 3.95 -2.58 -16.42
C PRO A 132 3.40 -1.82 -15.22
N ILE A 133 3.35 -2.47 -14.07
CA ILE A 133 2.91 -1.93 -12.78
C ILE A 133 3.90 -2.26 -11.68
N LEU A 134 3.97 -1.39 -10.67
CA LEU A 134 4.71 -1.63 -9.44
C LEU A 134 3.78 -2.18 -8.38
N VAL A 135 4.05 -3.38 -7.91
CA VAL A 135 3.32 -4.02 -6.80
C VAL A 135 4.18 -4.02 -5.55
N VAL A 136 3.63 -3.61 -4.42
CA VAL A 136 4.29 -3.63 -3.11
C VAL A 136 3.43 -4.44 -2.14
N VAL A 137 4.00 -5.51 -1.60
CA VAL A 137 3.32 -6.36 -0.63
C VAL A 137 3.86 -6.08 0.76
N SER A 138 2.98 -5.66 1.68
CA SER A 138 3.25 -5.60 3.11
C SER A 138 3.07 -7.00 3.69
N LEU A 139 4.18 -7.72 3.79
CA LEU A 139 4.24 -9.12 4.18
C LEU A 139 4.36 -9.23 5.70
N ASN A 140 3.25 -9.26 6.41
CA ASN A 140 3.23 -9.44 7.86
C ASN A 140 3.05 -10.92 8.28
N GLY A 141 2.88 -11.82 7.33
CA GLY A 141 2.78 -13.27 7.54
C GLY A 141 1.42 -13.74 8.01
N GLY A 142 0.35 -12.96 7.86
CA GLY A 142 -0.96 -13.44 8.26
C GLY A 142 -2.10 -12.42 8.27
N TRP A 143 -3.27 -12.92 8.64
CA TRP A 143 -4.46 -12.10 8.82
C TRP A 143 -4.38 -11.32 10.13
N THR A 144 -4.45 -10.02 10.07
CA THR A 144 -4.15 -9.10 11.16
C THR A 144 -5.14 -9.11 12.34
N ALA A 145 -6.29 -9.70 12.20
CA ALA A 145 -7.26 -9.83 13.29
C ALA A 145 -6.85 -10.82 14.40
N ASP A 146 -5.61 -11.34 14.35
CA ASP A 146 -5.08 -12.30 15.32
C ASP A 146 -3.64 -11.93 15.70
N PRO A 147 -3.45 -10.97 16.63
CA PRO A 147 -2.12 -10.52 17.03
C PRO A 147 -1.29 -11.60 17.75
N LYS A 148 -1.95 -12.61 18.31
CA LYS A 148 -1.29 -13.72 19.02
C LYS A 148 -1.03 -14.92 18.12
N ARG A 149 -1.58 -14.92 16.90
CA ARG A 149 -1.52 -16.05 15.95
C ARG A 149 -2.07 -17.36 16.52
N GLU A 150 -3.09 -17.26 17.35
CA GLU A 150 -3.72 -18.41 18.02
C GLU A 150 -4.92 -18.96 17.24
N LYS A 151 -5.50 -18.17 16.35
CA LYS A 151 -6.70 -18.57 15.59
C LYS A 151 -6.33 -19.40 14.37
N PRO A 152 -6.98 -20.54 14.15
CA PRO A 152 -6.75 -21.39 12.98
C PRO A 152 -6.89 -20.60 11.66
N GLY A 153 -6.00 -20.85 10.70
CA GLY A 153 -6.03 -20.26 9.37
C GLY A 153 -5.65 -18.77 9.29
N ARG A 154 -5.17 -18.18 10.38
CA ARG A 154 -4.73 -16.77 10.39
C ARG A 154 -3.24 -16.60 10.08
N ASP A 155 -2.44 -17.58 10.36
CA ASP A 155 -1.01 -17.59 10.00
C ASP A 155 -0.85 -18.05 8.54
N LEU A 156 -0.27 -17.18 7.71
CA LEU A 156 -0.02 -17.43 6.29
C LEU A 156 1.46 -17.69 6.00
N GLY A 157 2.33 -17.54 7.01
CA GLY A 157 3.77 -17.57 6.83
C GLY A 157 4.30 -16.37 6.00
N TYR A 158 5.56 -16.42 5.66
CA TYR A 158 6.24 -15.34 4.91
C TYR A 158 6.52 -15.79 3.47
N THR A 159 5.44 -15.87 2.68
CA THR A 159 5.51 -16.31 1.29
C THR A 159 6.38 -15.39 0.43
N ARG A 160 7.26 -15.98 -0.36
CA ARG A 160 8.16 -15.27 -1.28
C ARG A 160 7.43 -14.92 -2.58
N PHE A 161 6.51 -13.94 -2.50
CA PHE A 161 5.78 -13.44 -3.65
C PHE A 161 6.68 -12.75 -4.69
N ASP A 162 7.84 -12.24 -4.28
CA ASP A 162 8.89 -11.77 -5.17
C ASP A 162 9.38 -12.88 -6.10
N ARG A 163 9.64 -14.09 -5.57
CA ARG A 163 10.01 -15.24 -6.39
C ARG A 163 8.89 -15.74 -7.30
N MET A 164 7.64 -15.63 -6.83
CA MET A 164 6.49 -15.92 -7.67
C MET A 164 6.43 -14.95 -8.87
N CYS A 165 6.65 -13.67 -8.65
CA CYS A 165 6.69 -12.66 -9.72
C CYS A 165 7.80 -12.97 -10.74
N GLU A 166 9.00 -13.33 -10.28
CA GLU A 166 10.11 -13.77 -11.14
C GLU A 166 9.75 -15.01 -11.96
N ALA A 167 9.12 -16.01 -11.33
CA ALA A 167 8.71 -17.24 -12.02
C ALA A 167 7.67 -17.00 -13.13
N LEU A 168 6.87 -15.96 -13.00
CA LEU A 168 5.91 -15.52 -14.00
C LEU A 168 6.53 -14.61 -15.09
N GLY A 169 7.82 -14.25 -14.96
CA GLY A 169 8.55 -13.42 -15.94
C GLY A 169 8.58 -11.93 -15.59
N GLY A 170 8.18 -11.55 -14.37
CA GLY A 170 8.33 -10.20 -13.84
C GLY A 170 9.66 -10.00 -13.09
N TYR A 171 9.80 -8.88 -12.42
CA TYR A 171 10.91 -8.55 -11.53
C TYR A 171 10.46 -8.69 -10.07
N GLY A 172 11.21 -9.41 -9.24
CA GLY A 172 10.93 -9.61 -7.83
C GLY A 172 12.04 -9.12 -6.92
N GLU A 173 11.70 -8.47 -5.81
CA GLU A 173 12.65 -8.07 -4.78
C GLU A 173 12.07 -8.26 -3.38
N TYR A 174 12.92 -8.69 -2.43
CA TYR A 174 12.55 -8.90 -1.03
C TYR A 174 13.29 -7.94 -0.13
N VAL A 175 12.56 -7.32 0.79
CA VAL A 175 13.08 -6.32 1.74
C VAL A 175 12.67 -6.71 3.15
N ASP A 176 13.62 -6.82 4.06
CA ASP A 176 13.41 -7.10 5.48
C ASP A 176 14.01 -6.04 6.42
N ARG A 177 14.61 -4.98 5.85
CA ARG A 177 15.19 -3.86 6.59
C ARG A 177 14.71 -2.51 6.07
N PRO A 178 14.45 -1.54 6.95
CA PRO A 178 13.88 -0.24 6.56
C PRO A 178 14.70 0.53 5.51
N GLU A 179 16.03 0.46 5.59
CA GLU A 179 16.92 1.15 4.65
C GLU A 179 16.90 0.56 3.24
N GLY A 180 16.46 -0.68 3.11
CA GLY A 180 16.29 -1.36 1.82
C GLY A 180 15.05 -0.93 1.04
N ILE A 181 14.05 -0.30 1.67
CA ILE A 181 12.77 0.01 1.03
C ILE A 181 12.94 0.95 -0.16
N ARG A 182 13.54 2.12 0.06
CA ARG A 182 13.71 3.13 -0.99
C ARG A 182 14.51 2.61 -2.18
N PRO A 183 15.70 2.03 -2.00
CA PRO A 183 16.46 1.48 -3.11
C PRO A 183 15.71 0.38 -3.88
N ALA A 184 14.93 -0.46 -3.18
CA ALA A 184 14.14 -1.50 -3.83
C ALA A 184 13.01 -0.91 -4.70
N LEU A 185 12.31 0.11 -4.20
CA LEU A 185 11.28 0.81 -4.97
C LEU A 185 11.85 1.46 -6.23
N GLU A 186 13.04 2.05 -6.13
CA GLU A 186 13.72 2.69 -7.26
C GLU A 186 14.14 1.67 -8.34
N ARG A 187 14.74 0.55 -7.94
CA ARG A 187 15.10 -0.54 -8.87
C ARG A 187 13.87 -1.16 -9.51
N ALA A 188 12.84 -1.44 -8.72
CA ALA A 188 11.57 -1.99 -9.23
C ALA A 188 10.88 -1.05 -10.22
N GLN A 189 10.88 0.27 -9.93
CA GLN A 189 10.33 1.27 -10.85
C GLN A 189 11.13 1.34 -12.16
N ALA A 190 12.46 1.27 -12.09
CA ALA A 190 13.27 1.22 -13.30
C ALA A 190 12.88 0.04 -14.19
N LYS A 191 12.57 -1.13 -13.62
CA LYS A 191 12.05 -2.28 -14.35
C LYS A 191 10.65 -2.03 -14.93
N VAL A 192 9.79 -1.35 -14.20
CA VAL A 192 8.47 -0.92 -14.72
C VAL A 192 8.63 0.05 -15.90
N ASP A 193 9.58 0.97 -15.83
CA ASP A 193 9.87 1.92 -16.91
C ASP A 193 10.48 1.21 -18.15
N GLU A 194 11.15 0.06 -17.95
CA GLU A 194 11.58 -0.86 -19.01
C GLU A 194 10.43 -1.71 -19.60
N GLY A 195 9.21 -1.61 -19.05
CA GLY A 195 8.02 -2.33 -19.51
C GLY A 195 7.74 -3.64 -18.78
N MET A 196 8.42 -3.93 -17.67
CA MET A 196 8.19 -5.12 -16.85
C MET A 196 7.15 -4.89 -15.76
N VAL A 197 6.51 -5.95 -15.29
CA VAL A 197 5.82 -5.99 -14.00
C VAL A 197 6.86 -6.16 -12.90
N ALA A 198 6.78 -5.37 -11.83
CA ALA A 198 7.71 -5.49 -10.72
C ALA A 198 6.97 -5.64 -9.39
N LEU A 199 7.50 -6.51 -8.50
CA LEU A 199 6.96 -6.73 -7.16
C LEU A 199 8.05 -6.57 -6.10
N VAL A 200 7.80 -5.69 -5.13
CA VAL A 200 8.62 -5.56 -3.91
C VAL A 200 7.87 -6.17 -2.74
N ASN A 201 8.41 -7.25 -2.20
CA ASN A 201 7.85 -8.01 -1.07
C ASN A 201 8.53 -7.54 0.21
N VAL A 202 7.86 -6.73 1.02
CA VAL A 202 8.44 -6.07 2.20
C VAL A 202 7.95 -6.74 3.47
N ARG A 203 8.86 -7.33 4.24
CA ARG A 203 8.53 -7.93 5.54
C ARG A 203 8.18 -6.83 6.54
N THR A 204 6.95 -6.87 7.05
CA THR A 204 6.43 -5.88 8.00
C THR A 204 6.04 -6.51 9.34
N ASP A 205 6.00 -5.70 10.39
CA ASP A 205 5.67 -6.13 11.75
C ASP A 205 4.19 -6.57 11.84
N PHE A 206 3.97 -7.84 12.15
CA PHE A 206 2.63 -8.41 12.34
C PHE A 206 1.93 -7.88 13.62
N ARG A 207 2.68 -7.30 14.56
CA ARG A 207 2.15 -6.73 15.81
C ARG A 207 1.62 -5.31 15.61
N ALA A 208 2.03 -4.63 14.53
CA ALA A 208 1.55 -3.30 14.22
C ALA A 208 0.03 -3.30 14.05
N ARG A 209 -0.65 -2.43 14.79
CA ARG A 209 -2.10 -2.25 14.74
C ARG A 209 -2.45 -0.80 14.50
N PHE A 210 -3.42 -0.63 13.63
CA PHE A 210 -4.03 0.66 13.44
C PHE A 210 -4.86 1.03 14.68
N SER A 211 -4.56 2.17 15.30
CA SER A 211 -5.24 2.68 16.50
C SER A 211 -6.46 3.56 16.19
N GLY A 212 -6.98 3.49 14.97
CA GLY A 212 -8.22 4.17 14.60
C GLY A 212 -9.47 3.45 15.12
N ALA A 213 -10.66 4.01 14.81
CA ALA A 213 -11.95 3.50 15.24
C ALA A 213 -12.05 1.97 15.11
N ALA A 214 -12.64 1.33 16.10
CA ALA A 214 -12.88 -0.11 16.06
C ALA A 214 -13.75 -0.47 14.83
N PHE A 215 -13.62 -1.69 14.31
CA PHE A 215 -14.43 -2.16 13.18
C PHE A 215 -15.94 -2.02 13.44
N SER A 216 -16.35 -2.11 14.72
CA SER A 216 -17.72 -1.85 15.19
C SER A 216 -18.24 -0.45 14.86
N ASP A 217 -17.37 0.53 14.68
CA ASP A 217 -17.77 1.91 14.40
C ASP A 217 -18.21 2.12 12.93
N TYR A 218 -18.04 1.10 12.08
CA TYR A 218 -18.47 1.09 10.68
C TYR A 218 -19.73 0.26 10.43
N THR A 219 -20.28 -0.37 11.47
CA THR A 219 -21.42 -1.31 11.34
C THR A 219 -22.75 -0.75 11.89
N THR A 220 -22.82 0.57 12.13
CA THR A 220 -24.08 1.26 12.51
C THR A 220 -24.69 2.01 11.35
#